data_fc4186753056878c56067c0484031e42
#
_entry.id   fc4186753056878c56067c0484031e42
#
_cell.length_a   1.000
_cell.length_b   1.000
_cell.length_c   1.000
_cell.angle_alpha   90.00
_cell.angle_beta   90.00
_cell.angle_gamma   90.00
#
_symmetry.space_group_name_H-M   'P 1'
#
loop_
_entity.id
_entity.type
_entity.pdbx_description
1 polymer ?
#
loop_
_entity_poly.entity_id
_entity_poly.type
_entity_poly.pdbx_seq_one_letter_code
_entity_poly.pdbx_strand_id
1 'polypeptide(L)'
;MIAEQYAYFPALNATLNGTSAALLLTGRVLIAKGRMAAHRVCMIAAVVASSLFLACYVFFHYKVGNILFLGQGWSRPVYFAILSTHVVLAMVIVPLAVITLSRGLRARYDKHRAIARWTWPLWMYVSITGVLVYFMLYQWFPHS
;
A
#
# COMPACT_ATOMS: atom_id res chain seq x y z
N MET A 1 -3.56 -6.46 23.38
CA MET A 1 -2.22 -7.08 23.27
C MET A 1 -2.17 -8.05 22.11
N ILE A 2 -1.07 -8.01 21.37
CA ILE A 2 -0.84 -8.91 20.25
C ILE A 2 -0.11 -10.14 20.77
N ALA A 3 -0.60 -11.33 20.43
CA ALA A 3 0.11 -12.56 20.78
C ALA A 3 1.50 -12.55 20.12
N GLU A 4 2.51 -13.08 20.82
CA GLU A 4 3.89 -13.03 20.37
C GLU A 4 4.08 -13.58 18.97
N GLN A 5 3.37 -14.65 18.62
CA GLN A 5 3.47 -15.28 17.31
C GLN A 5 2.99 -14.40 16.15
N TYR A 6 2.21 -13.35 16.44
CA TYR A 6 1.72 -12.40 15.42
C TYR A 6 2.36 -11.02 15.54
N ALA A 7 3.27 -10.83 16.48
CA ALA A 7 3.83 -9.50 16.78
C ALA A 7 4.65 -8.89 15.63
N TYR A 8 5.16 -9.72 14.72
CA TYR A 8 5.96 -9.23 13.60
C TYR A 8 5.11 -8.75 12.41
N PHE A 9 3.83 -9.10 12.35
CA PHE A 9 2.97 -8.75 11.21
C PHE A 9 2.85 -7.25 10.95
N PRO A 10 2.67 -6.39 11.97
CA PRO A 10 2.58 -4.95 11.69
C PRO A 10 3.83 -4.39 10.98
N ALA A 11 5.02 -4.75 11.43
CA ALA A 11 6.27 -4.31 10.81
C ALA A 11 6.42 -4.91 9.40
N LEU A 12 6.04 -6.17 9.22
CA LEU A 12 6.04 -6.81 7.91
C LEU A 12 5.10 -6.08 6.94
N ASN A 13 3.89 -5.78 7.38
CA ASN A 13 2.91 -5.05 6.57
C ASN A 13 3.42 -3.67 6.17
N ALA A 14 4.03 -2.95 7.11
CA ALA A 14 4.62 -1.63 6.83
C ALA A 14 5.78 -1.74 5.84
N THR A 15 6.61 -2.77 5.98
CA THR A 15 7.72 -3.02 5.07
C THR A 15 7.23 -3.31 3.66
N LEU A 16 6.17 -4.10 3.51
CA LEU A 16 5.58 -4.38 2.21
C LEU A 16 4.99 -3.13 1.56
N ASN A 17 4.32 -2.29 2.35
CA ASN A 17 3.81 -1.00 1.85
C ASN A 17 4.94 -0.07 1.42
N GLY A 18 5.99 0.03 2.23
CA GLY A 18 7.17 0.85 1.91
C GLY A 18 7.88 0.35 0.66
N THR A 19 8.00 -0.97 0.52
CA THR A 19 8.58 -1.61 -0.68
C THR A 19 7.74 -1.28 -1.91
N SER A 20 6.42 -1.37 -1.82
CA SER A 20 5.53 -0.97 -2.92
C SER A 20 5.74 0.48 -3.32
N ALA A 21 5.80 1.39 -2.34
CA ALA A 21 6.03 2.82 -2.62
C ALA A 21 7.36 3.04 -3.34
N ALA A 22 8.42 2.39 -2.87
CA ALA A 22 9.75 2.51 -3.50
C ALA A 22 9.75 1.96 -4.92
N LEU A 23 9.09 0.82 -5.15
CA LEU A 23 8.99 0.23 -6.48
C LEU A 23 8.14 1.07 -7.42
N LEU A 24 7.05 1.65 -6.94
CA LEU A 24 6.19 2.52 -7.73
C LEU A 24 6.93 3.79 -8.16
N LEU A 25 7.68 4.38 -7.24
CA LEU A 25 8.48 5.56 -7.54
C LEU A 25 9.58 5.24 -8.55
N THR A 26 10.34 4.17 -8.29
CA THR A 26 11.42 3.73 -9.18
C THR A 26 10.89 3.40 -10.58
N GLY A 27 9.79 2.68 -10.66
CA GLY A 27 9.17 2.32 -11.93
C GLY A 27 8.69 3.53 -12.70
N ARG A 28 8.15 4.53 -12.02
CA ARG A 28 7.71 5.77 -12.65
C ARG A 28 8.88 6.56 -13.25
N VAL A 29 9.99 6.62 -12.52
CA VAL A 29 11.23 7.26 -13.01
C VAL A 29 11.77 6.50 -14.21
N LEU A 30 11.79 5.18 -14.16
CA LEU A 30 12.30 4.35 -15.24
C LEU A 30 11.51 4.52 -16.54
N ILE A 31 10.19 4.57 -16.47
CA ILE A 31 9.38 4.76 -17.69
C ILE A 31 9.58 6.18 -18.24
N ALA A 32 9.78 7.17 -17.39
CA ALA A 32 10.09 8.51 -17.82
C ALA A 32 11.43 8.58 -18.58
N LYS A 33 12.34 7.65 -18.30
CA LYS A 33 13.63 7.52 -18.98
C LYS A 33 13.58 6.55 -20.17
N GLY A 34 12.40 6.07 -20.53
CA GLY A 34 12.22 5.15 -21.65
C GLY A 34 12.64 3.71 -21.37
N ARG A 35 12.87 3.34 -20.12
CA ARG A 35 13.29 1.98 -19.74
C ARG A 35 12.06 1.11 -19.47
N MET A 36 11.41 0.68 -20.52
CA MET A 36 10.15 -0.05 -20.45
C MET A 36 10.27 -1.39 -19.71
N ALA A 37 11.31 -2.18 -20.01
CA ALA A 37 11.47 -3.50 -19.37
C ALA A 37 11.69 -3.39 -17.87
N ALA A 38 12.51 -2.44 -17.43
CA ALA A 38 12.75 -2.20 -16.01
C ALA A 38 11.49 -1.68 -15.31
N HIS A 39 10.74 -0.79 -15.96
CA HIS A 39 9.45 -0.32 -15.46
C HIS A 39 8.49 -1.49 -15.23
N ARG A 40 8.40 -2.41 -16.19
CA ARG A 40 7.54 -3.61 -16.09
C ARG A 40 7.90 -4.44 -14.87
N VAL A 41 9.19 -4.70 -14.65
CA VAL A 41 9.65 -5.48 -13.50
C VAL A 41 9.25 -4.80 -12.19
N CYS A 42 9.47 -3.48 -12.07
CA CYS A 42 9.10 -2.73 -10.87
C CYS A 42 7.60 -2.77 -10.62
N MET A 43 6.78 -2.65 -11.67
CA MET A 43 5.33 -2.65 -11.49
C MET A 43 4.80 -4.02 -11.10
N ILE A 44 5.32 -5.09 -11.68
CA ILE A 44 4.95 -6.46 -11.29
C ILE A 44 5.38 -6.73 -9.85
N ALA A 45 6.60 -6.32 -9.48
CA ALA A 45 7.09 -6.47 -8.11
C ALA A 45 6.22 -5.68 -7.12
N ALA A 46 5.76 -4.48 -7.50
CA ALA A 46 4.85 -3.70 -6.66
C ALA A 46 3.50 -4.41 -6.48
N VAL A 47 2.96 -5.03 -7.53
CA VAL A 47 1.74 -5.83 -7.44
C VAL A 47 1.93 -7.00 -6.48
N VAL A 48 3.07 -7.70 -6.58
CA VAL A 48 3.38 -8.82 -5.68
C VAL A 48 3.47 -8.33 -4.23
N ALA A 49 4.22 -7.25 -3.98
CA ALA A 49 4.36 -6.70 -2.63
C ALA A 49 3.01 -6.25 -2.05
N SER A 50 2.20 -5.58 -2.85
CA SER A 50 0.87 -5.13 -2.42
C SER A 50 -0.08 -6.30 -2.15
N SER A 51 0.00 -7.35 -2.97
CA SER A 51 -0.81 -8.55 -2.78
C SER A 51 -0.42 -9.30 -1.51
N LEU A 52 0.89 -9.40 -1.25
CA LEU A 52 1.39 -9.99 0.00
C LEU A 52 0.95 -9.16 1.20
N PHE A 53 1.02 -7.83 1.10
CA PHE A 53 0.52 -6.94 2.15
C PHE A 53 -0.95 -7.24 2.44
N LEU A 54 -1.78 -7.29 1.40
CA LEU A 54 -3.22 -7.52 1.56
C LEU A 54 -3.49 -8.87 2.23
N ALA A 55 -2.80 -9.92 1.80
CA ALA A 55 -2.94 -11.25 2.37
C ALA A 55 -2.53 -11.27 3.85
N CYS A 56 -1.38 -10.67 4.16
CA CYS A 56 -0.90 -10.58 5.55
C CYS A 56 -1.81 -9.74 6.42
N TYR A 57 -2.32 -8.62 5.88
CA TYR A 57 -3.22 -7.73 6.59
C TYR A 57 -4.53 -8.44 6.96
N VAL A 58 -5.15 -9.12 6.00
CA VAL A 58 -6.39 -9.87 6.22
C VAL A 58 -6.17 -10.99 7.22
N PHE A 59 -5.08 -11.74 7.07
CA PHE A 59 -4.74 -12.82 8.00
C PHE A 59 -4.54 -12.29 9.42
N PHE A 60 -3.78 -11.21 9.58
CA PHE A 60 -3.52 -10.61 10.88
C PHE A 60 -4.80 -10.17 11.56
N HIS A 61 -5.68 -9.47 10.83
CA HIS A 61 -6.95 -9.02 11.39
C HIS A 61 -7.90 -10.16 11.70
N TYR A 62 -7.85 -11.24 10.94
CA TYR A 62 -8.62 -12.43 11.23
C TYR A 62 -8.19 -13.09 12.56
N LYS A 63 -6.88 -13.12 12.82
CA LYS A 63 -6.32 -13.77 14.01
C LYS A 63 -6.32 -12.87 15.25
N VAL A 64 -6.03 -11.60 15.08
CA VAL A 64 -5.80 -10.66 16.19
C VAL A 64 -6.99 -9.71 16.41
N GLY A 65 -7.71 -9.38 15.36
CA GLY A 65 -8.79 -8.40 15.40
C GLY A 65 -8.27 -6.97 15.19
N ASN A 66 -9.08 -6.00 15.59
CA ASN A 66 -8.75 -4.59 15.43
C ASN A 66 -7.86 -4.11 16.56
N ILE A 67 -6.87 -3.29 16.20
CA ILE A 67 -5.98 -2.66 17.17
C ILE A 67 -6.47 -1.23 17.37
N LEU A 68 -6.70 -0.86 18.64
CA LEU A 68 -7.20 0.47 18.97
C LEU A 68 -6.08 1.51 18.90
N PHE A 69 -6.40 2.68 18.34
CA PHE A 69 -5.49 3.81 18.35
C PHE A 69 -5.56 4.52 19.70
N LEU A 70 -4.41 4.70 20.35
CA LEU A 70 -4.33 5.27 21.69
C LEU A 70 -4.05 6.78 21.71
N GLY A 71 -3.79 7.41 20.57
CA GLY A 71 -3.55 8.85 20.50
C GLY A 71 -4.79 9.65 20.89
N GLN A 72 -4.56 10.82 21.46
CA GLN A 72 -5.62 11.72 21.92
C GLN A 72 -5.46 13.10 21.28
N GLY A 73 -6.46 13.95 21.48
CA GLY A 73 -6.44 15.30 20.96
C GLY A 73 -6.49 15.34 19.44
N TRP A 74 -5.66 16.22 18.84
CA TRP A 74 -5.64 16.43 17.40
C TRP A 74 -5.19 15.18 16.62
N SER A 75 -4.41 14.31 17.24
CA SER A 75 -3.91 13.11 16.56
C SER A 75 -5.03 12.12 16.21
N ARG A 76 -6.10 12.12 17.01
CA ARG A 76 -7.19 11.17 16.83
C ARG A 76 -7.98 11.41 15.53
N PRO A 77 -8.47 12.63 15.22
CA PRO A 77 -9.15 12.86 13.94
C PRO A 77 -8.21 12.70 12.75
N VAL A 78 -6.93 13.08 12.90
CA VAL A 78 -5.94 12.88 11.83
C VAL A 78 -5.76 11.39 11.53
N TYR A 79 -5.60 10.57 12.56
CA TYR A 79 -5.46 9.12 12.39
C TYR A 79 -6.67 8.52 11.66
N PHE A 80 -7.87 8.84 12.10
CA PHE A 80 -9.08 8.27 11.50
C PHE A 80 -9.32 8.77 10.07
N ALA A 81 -8.92 10.00 9.76
CA ALA A 81 -8.98 10.51 8.39
C ALA A 81 -8.02 9.73 7.48
N ILE A 82 -6.79 9.52 7.94
CA ILE A 82 -5.79 8.76 7.17
C ILE A 82 -6.24 7.31 7.03
N LEU A 83 -6.69 6.68 8.11
CA LEU A 83 -7.13 5.28 8.07
C LEU A 83 -8.32 5.10 7.13
N SER A 84 -9.33 5.97 7.24
CA SER A 84 -10.56 5.86 6.42
C SER A 84 -10.24 6.02 4.93
N THR A 85 -9.45 7.02 4.56
CA THR A 85 -9.06 7.23 3.15
C THR A 85 -8.18 6.08 2.66
N HIS A 86 -7.26 5.60 3.52
CA HIS A 86 -6.42 4.46 3.18
C HIS A 86 -7.27 3.21 2.88
N VAL A 87 -8.21 2.87 3.74
CA VAL A 87 -9.05 1.66 3.58
C VAL A 87 -9.91 1.74 2.33
N VAL A 88 -10.59 2.87 2.13
CA VAL A 88 -11.46 3.05 0.95
C VAL A 88 -10.65 2.97 -0.34
N LEU A 89 -9.51 3.68 -0.39
CA LEU A 89 -8.68 3.69 -1.60
C LEU A 89 -7.95 2.37 -1.80
N ALA A 90 -7.64 1.64 -0.72
CA ALA A 90 -7.06 0.30 -0.84
C ALA A 90 -8.01 -0.66 -1.53
N MET A 91 -9.32 -0.54 -1.28
CA MET A 91 -10.33 -1.32 -1.99
C MET A 91 -10.44 -0.90 -3.46
N VAL A 92 -10.39 0.40 -3.72
CA VAL A 92 -10.47 0.95 -5.08
C VAL A 92 -9.25 0.59 -5.92
N ILE A 93 -8.07 0.56 -5.30
CA ILE A 93 -6.81 0.33 -6.02
C ILE A 93 -6.71 -1.10 -6.58
N VAL A 94 -7.36 -2.08 -5.97
CA VAL A 94 -7.27 -3.47 -6.42
C VAL A 94 -7.74 -3.62 -7.87
N PRO A 95 -8.98 -3.22 -8.25
CA PRO A 95 -9.39 -3.31 -9.64
C PRO A 95 -8.58 -2.37 -10.56
N LEU A 96 -8.23 -1.17 -10.08
CA LEU A 96 -7.45 -0.24 -10.88
C LEU A 96 -6.07 -0.80 -11.23
N ALA A 97 -5.38 -1.40 -10.26
CA ALA A 97 -4.06 -1.99 -10.48
C ALA A 97 -4.15 -3.17 -11.46
N VAL A 98 -5.17 -4.03 -11.31
CA VAL A 98 -5.38 -5.17 -12.20
C VAL A 98 -5.61 -4.70 -13.63
N ILE A 99 -6.47 -3.71 -13.83
CA ILE A 99 -6.78 -3.18 -15.17
C ILE A 99 -5.53 -2.52 -15.77
N THR A 100 -4.83 -1.72 -14.97
CA THR A 100 -3.63 -1.00 -15.44
C THR A 100 -2.55 -1.99 -15.88
N LEU A 101 -2.28 -2.99 -15.05
CA LEU A 101 -1.28 -4.02 -15.34
C LEU A 101 -1.68 -4.80 -16.59
N SER A 102 -2.94 -5.22 -16.68
CA SER A 102 -3.46 -5.96 -17.82
C SER A 102 -3.26 -5.19 -19.12
N ARG A 103 -3.60 -3.91 -19.14
CA ARG A 103 -3.44 -3.07 -20.33
C ARG A 103 -1.97 -2.92 -20.73
N GLY A 104 -1.07 -2.77 -19.75
CA GLY A 104 0.37 -2.70 -20.00
C GLY A 104 0.92 -4.00 -20.57
N LEU A 105 0.54 -5.14 -20.02
CA LEU A 105 1.00 -6.45 -20.47
C LEU A 105 0.46 -6.80 -21.85
N ARG A 106 -0.71 -6.29 -22.22
CA ARG A 106 -1.31 -6.48 -23.55
C ARG A 106 -0.84 -5.43 -24.58
N ALA A 107 0.15 -4.63 -24.21
CA ALA A 107 0.70 -3.57 -25.07
C ALA A 107 -0.34 -2.53 -25.51
N ARG A 108 -1.40 -2.34 -24.75
CA ARG A 108 -2.41 -1.31 -25.00
C ARG A 108 -1.98 -0.02 -24.29
N TYR A 109 -0.89 0.57 -24.78
CA TYR A 109 -0.19 1.64 -24.06
C TYR A 109 -0.99 2.93 -23.93
N ASP A 110 -1.82 3.28 -24.91
CA ASP A 110 -2.68 4.47 -24.80
C ASP A 110 -3.67 4.33 -23.66
N LYS A 111 -4.33 3.18 -23.59
CA LYS A 111 -5.30 2.88 -22.51
C LYS A 111 -4.60 2.68 -21.16
N HIS A 112 -3.39 2.09 -21.20
CA HIS A 112 -2.57 1.93 -19.99
C HIS A 112 -2.22 3.29 -19.40
N ARG A 113 -1.72 4.21 -20.22
CA ARG A 113 -1.35 5.55 -19.74
C ARG A 113 -2.57 6.33 -19.23
N ALA A 114 -3.71 6.18 -19.90
CA ALA A 114 -4.94 6.88 -19.50
C ALA A 114 -5.39 6.51 -18.10
N ILE A 115 -5.32 5.22 -17.75
CA ILE A 115 -5.71 4.75 -16.41
C ILE A 115 -4.58 4.91 -15.40
N ALA A 116 -3.32 4.75 -15.83
CA ALA A 116 -2.16 4.82 -14.94
C ALA A 116 -2.02 6.20 -14.28
N ARG A 117 -2.45 7.27 -14.95
CA ARG A 117 -2.42 8.62 -14.37
C ARG A 117 -3.25 8.72 -13.09
N TRP A 118 -4.23 7.86 -12.92
CA TRP A 118 -5.06 7.78 -11.71
C TRP A 118 -4.59 6.68 -10.79
N THR A 119 -4.24 5.52 -11.34
CA THR A 119 -3.81 4.35 -10.58
C THR A 119 -2.53 4.64 -9.80
N TRP A 120 -1.53 5.24 -10.43
CA TRP A 120 -0.23 5.45 -9.80
C TRP A 120 -0.31 6.36 -8.56
N PRO A 121 -0.89 7.57 -8.64
CA PRO A 121 -0.96 8.41 -7.43
C PRO A 121 -1.83 7.82 -6.32
N LEU A 122 -2.93 7.15 -6.68
CA LEU A 122 -3.78 6.51 -5.68
C LEU A 122 -3.06 5.33 -5.02
N TRP A 123 -2.35 4.54 -5.81
CA TRP A 123 -1.58 3.40 -5.30
C TRP A 123 -0.44 3.88 -4.41
N MET A 124 0.25 4.94 -4.82
CA MET A 124 1.29 5.56 -4.00
C MET A 124 0.73 6.06 -2.68
N TYR A 125 -0.42 6.74 -2.71
CA TYR A 125 -1.10 7.21 -1.50
C TYR A 125 -1.42 6.06 -0.55
N VAL A 126 -2.00 4.98 -1.06
CA VAL A 126 -2.34 3.79 -0.26
C VAL A 126 -1.08 3.19 0.38
N SER A 127 0.01 3.09 -0.39
CA SER A 127 1.25 2.51 0.10
C SER A 127 1.90 3.37 1.19
N ILE A 128 1.92 4.68 1.00
CA ILE A 128 2.51 5.61 1.98
C ILE A 128 1.65 5.67 3.24
N THR A 129 0.33 5.78 3.09
CA THR A 129 -0.56 5.85 4.26
C THR A 129 -0.57 4.55 5.05
N GLY A 130 -0.34 3.41 4.39
CA GLY A 130 -0.17 2.14 5.09
C GLY A 130 1.01 2.17 6.06
N VAL A 131 2.14 2.78 5.64
CA VAL A 131 3.30 2.98 6.52
C VAL A 131 2.97 3.95 7.64
N LEU A 132 2.27 5.05 7.33
CA LEU A 132 1.88 6.04 8.35
C LEU A 132 0.97 5.44 9.41
N VAL A 133 0.00 4.63 9.01
CA VAL A 133 -0.90 3.94 9.96
C VAL A 133 -0.07 3.08 10.92
N TYR A 134 0.91 2.35 10.40
CA TYR A 134 1.80 1.54 11.24
C TYR A 134 2.52 2.41 12.27
N PHE A 135 3.14 3.52 11.84
CA PHE A 135 3.87 4.39 12.76
C PHE A 135 2.95 4.99 13.81
N MET A 136 1.74 5.41 13.43
CA MET A 136 0.79 5.99 14.38
C MET A 136 0.30 4.96 15.42
N LEU A 137 0.04 3.73 14.96
CA LEU A 137 -0.47 2.68 15.86
C LEU A 137 0.59 2.09 16.78
N TYR A 138 1.81 1.89 16.28
CA TYR A 138 2.79 1.05 16.95
C TYR A 138 4.04 1.78 17.41
N GLN A 139 4.42 2.89 16.78
CA GLN A 139 5.66 3.60 17.10
C GLN A 139 5.43 4.93 17.81
N TRP A 140 4.49 5.75 17.30
CA TRP A 140 4.25 7.08 17.87
C TRP A 140 3.27 7.06 19.03
N PHE A 141 2.30 6.15 19.02
CA PHE A 141 1.32 5.99 20.09
C PHE A 141 1.24 4.52 20.49
N PRO A 142 2.35 3.95 21.03
CA PRO A 142 2.44 2.51 21.26
C PRO A 142 1.52 2.04 22.38
N HIS A 143 1.13 0.78 22.28
CA HIS A 143 0.43 0.08 23.34
C HIS A 143 1.44 -0.39 24.37
N SER A 144 1.22 -0.05 25.62
CA SER A 144 2.11 -0.44 26.71
C SER A 144 1.78 -1.83 27.24
#